data_e8287252fe3cf83429c7699fa049cda4
#
_entry.id   e8287252fe3cf83429c7699fa049cda4
#
_cell.length_a   1.000
_cell.length_b   1.000
_cell.length_c   1.000
_cell.angle_alpha   90.00
_cell.angle_beta   90.00
_cell.angle_gamma   90.00
#
_symmetry.space_group_name_H-M   'P 1'
#
loop_
_entity.id
_entity.type
_entity.pdbx_description
1 polymer ?
#
loop_
_entity_poly.entity_id
_entity_poly.type
_entity_poly.pdbx_seq_one_letter_code
_entity_poly.pdbx_strand_id
1 'polypeptide(L)'
;MIDESTADGYVFRVDLRLRPDPVSTPVAISVNSAFAYYENVGQNWERAALIKARPVAGDIAIGAAFLSDLSPFIWRKYFDFAAIADIHAMKRQIHAVRGHETIAVAGHDIKLGRGGIREIEFFVQTQQLVFGGRRTALRGRRTLD
;
A
#
# COMPACT_ATOMS: atom_id res chain seq x y z
N MET A 1 9.95 11.15 19.83
CA MET A 1 9.72 10.08 20.85
C MET A 1 9.74 8.66 20.27
N ILE A 2 8.87 8.30 19.32
CA ILE A 2 8.87 6.90 18.80
C ILE A 2 10.07 6.62 17.89
N ASP A 3 10.55 7.62 17.17
CA ASP A 3 11.67 7.57 16.20
C ASP A 3 13.00 8.07 16.80
N GLU A 4 13.04 8.30 18.11
CA GLU A 4 14.22 8.81 18.79
C GLU A 4 15.18 7.63 19.06
N SER A 5 16.42 7.76 18.62
CA SER A 5 17.47 6.79 18.93
C SER A 5 18.07 7.09 20.29
N THR A 6 17.91 6.17 21.21
CA THR A 6 18.47 6.24 22.56
C THR A 6 19.73 5.39 22.68
N ALA A 7 20.37 5.38 23.86
CA ALA A 7 21.50 4.47 24.12
C ALA A 7 21.13 2.98 23.96
N ASP A 8 19.85 2.63 24.16
CA ASP A 8 19.31 1.28 24.01
C ASP A 8 18.78 0.99 22.59
N GLY A 9 18.98 1.91 21.63
CA GLY A 9 18.46 1.84 20.27
C GLY A 9 17.15 2.57 20.09
N TYR A 10 16.35 2.16 19.09
CA TYR A 10 15.02 2.71 18.82
C TYR A 10 13.92 1.65 19.04
N VAL A 11 12.74 2.10 19.48
CA VAL A 11 11.62 1.19 19.80
C VAL A 11 10.99 0.62 18.55
N PHE A 12 10.66 1.49 17.57
CA PHE A 12 10.06 1.10 16.30
C PHE A 12 10.59 1.96 15.14
N ARG A 13 10.80 1.32 14.01
CA ARG A 13 11.10 2.05 12.79
C ARG A 13 9.83 2.72 12.27
N VAL A 14 9.84 4.05 12.20
CA VAL A 14 8.72 4.85 11.69
C VAL A 14 8.85 5.07 10.19
N ASP A 15 7.77 4.80 9.46
CA ASP A 15 7.64 5.14 8.03
C ASP A 15 6.31 5.85 7.78
N LEU A 16 6.37 7.13 7.48
CA LEU A 16 5.20 7.99 7.27
C LEU A 16 4.95 8.32 5.79
N ARG A 17 5.60 7.61 4.87
CA ARG A 17 5.50 7.90 3.42
C ARG A 17 4.16 7.53 2.80
N LEU A 18 3.36 6.66 3.43
CA LEU A 18 2.06 6.23 2.92
C LEU A 18 0.89 7.13 3.33
N ARG A 19 1.15 8.31 3.86
CA ARG A 19 0.12 9.32 4.11
C ARG A 19 -0.14 10.17 2.86
N PRO A 20 -1.33 10.82 2.75
CA PRO A 20 -1.63 11.74 1.65
C PRO A 20 -0.57 12.83 1.54
N ASP A 21 0.04 12.97 0.38
CA ASP A 21 1.09 13.95 0.07
C ASP A 21 2.07 14.19 1.24
N PRO A 22 2.99 13.25 1.49
CA PRO A 22 3.84 13.28 2.69
C PRO A 22 4.82 14.46 2.72
N VAL A 23 4.98 15.18 1.62
CA VAL A 23 5.86 16.37 1.53
C VAL A 23 5.11 17.62 1.99
N SER A 24 3.83 17.75 1.66
CA SER A 24 3.06 18.99 1.85
C SER A 24 2.08 18.91 3.01
N THR A 25 1.72 17.71 3.49
CA THR A 25 0.71 17.54 4.54
C THR A 25 1.33 17.31 5.92
N PRO A 26 0.71 17.81 7.00
CA PRO A 26 1.10 17.44 8.36
C PRO A 26 0.89 15.95 8.64
N VAL A 27 1.50 15.44 9.70
CA VAL A 27 1.40 14.03 10.12
C VAL A 27 -0.05 13.61 10.40
N ALA A 28 -0.85 14.54 10.94
CA ALA A 28 -2.27 14.33 11.18
C ALA A 28 -3.08 15.32 10.33
N ILE A 29 -4.06 14.81 9.61
CA ILE A 29 -5.00 15.59 8.81
C ILE A 29 -6.44 15.23 9.20
N SER A 30 -7.39 16.13 8.92
CA SER A 30 -8.80 15.82 9.17
C SER A 30 -9.31 14.74 8.22
N VAL A 31 -10.33 14.00 8.63
CA VAL A 31 -11.02 12.99 7.79
C VAL A 31 -11.50 13.60 6.48
N ASN A 32 -12.09 14.80 6.52
CA ASN A 32 -12.58 15.49 5.33
C ASN A 32 -11.44 15.85 4.35
N SER A 33 -10.31 16.32 4.88
CA SER A 33 -9.14 16.64 4.03
C SER A 33 -8.55 15.39 3.39
N ALA A 34 -8.46 14.30 4.14
CA ALA A 34 -7.99 13.01 3.61
C ALA A 34 -8.92 12.49 2.51
N PHE A 35 -10.23 12.59 2.73
CA PHE A 35 -11.24 12.15 1.76
C PHE A 35 -11.14 12.96 0.47
N ALA A 36 -11.13 14.29 0.58
CA ALA A 36 -10.96 15.18 -0.57
C ALA A 36 -9.66 14.93 -1.35
N TYR A 37 -8.57 14.60 -0.66
CA TYR A 37 -7.32 14.22 -1.31
C TYR A 37 -7.48 12.94 -2.15
N TYR A 38 -8.02 11.87 -1.58
CA TYR A 38 -8.17 10.60 -2.31
C TYR A 38 -9.17 10.68 -3.46
N GLU A 39 -10.20 11.50 -3.34
CA GLU A 39 -11.17 11.72 -4.44
C GLU A 39 -10.55 12.47 -5.63
N ASN A 40 -9.71 13.49 -5.39
CA ASN A 40 -9.26 14.40 -6.41
C ASN A 40 -7.82 14.15 -6.89
N VAL A 41 -6.95 13.66 -6.03
CA VAL A 41 -5.50 13.58 -6.26
C VAL A 41 -4.95 12.16 -6.07
N GLY A 42 -5.67 11.31 -5.35
CA GLY A 42 -5.24 9.96 -4.96
C GLY A 42 -4.70 9.13 -6.12
N GLN A 43 -3.52 8.54 -5.92
CA GLN A 43 -2.77 7.82 -6.93
C GLN A 43 -3.06 6.30 -6.91
N ASN A 44 -2.80 5.61 -8.01
CA ASN A 44 -3.05 4.17 -8.13
C ASN A 44 -2.21 3.33 -7.16
N TRP A 45 -0.98 3.75 -6.83
CA TRP A 45 -0.15 3.07 -5.84
C TRP A 45 -0.72 3.18 -4.42
N GLU A 46 -1.42 4.28 -4.10
CA GLU A 46 -2.08 4.45 -2.82
C GLU A 46 -3.27 3.50 -2.67
N ARG A 47 -3.98 3.22 -3.76
CA ARG A 47 -5.02 2.18 -3.77
C ARG A 47 -4.44 0.83 -3.35
N ALA A 48 -3.29 0.44 -3.90
CA ALA A 48 -2.61 -0.80 -3.53
C ALA A 48 -2.21 -0.82 -2.04
N ALA A 49 -1.70 0.30 -1.52
CA ALA A 49 -1.35 0.43 -0.12
C ALA A 49 -2.59 0.33 0.81
N LEU A 50 -3.70 0.94 0.41
CA LEU A 50 -4.94 0.96 1.17
C LEU A 50 -5.70 -0.38 1.22
N ILE A 51 -5.38 -1.35 0.37
CA ILE A 51 -5.93 -2.72 0.46
C ILE A 51 -5.75 -3.30 1.88
N LYS A 52 -4.60 -3.02 2.49
CA LYS A 52 -4.24 -3.54 3.83
C LYS A 52 -4.54 -2.56 4.96
N ALA A 53 -5.09 -1.39 4.67
CA ALA A 53 -5.36 -0.37 5.67
C ALA A 53 -6.39 -0.84 6.71
N ARG A 54 -6.15 -0.48 7.97
CA ARG A 54 -7.05 -0.70 9.09
C ARG A 54 -6.81 0.34 10.17
N PRO A 55 -7.83 0.75 10.91
CA PRO A 55 -7.63 1.54 12.11
C PRO A 55 -6.90 0.70 13.17
N VAL A 56 -5.92 1.28 13.86
CA VAL A 56 -5.09 0.57 14.85
C VAL A 56 -5.08 1.24 16.21
N ALA A 57 -5.50 2.51 16.30
CA ALA A 57 -5.54 3.28 17.54
C ALA A 57 -6.57 4.43 17.42
N GLY A 58 -6.87 5.08 18.53
CA GLY A 58 -7.84 6.16 18.60
C GLY A 58 -9.28 5.67 18.43
N ASP A 59 -10.12 6.48 17.80
CA ASP A 59 -11.51 6.11 17.50
C ASP A 59 -11.57 5.14 16.31
N ILE A 60 -11.69 3.86 16.64
CA ILE A 60 -11.75 2.78 15.66
C ILE A 60 -13.00 2.88 14.78
N ALA A 61 -14.10 3.41 15.30
CA ALA A 61 -15.36 3.55 14.55
C ALA A 61 -15.22 4.62 13.46
N ILE A 62 -14.62 5.76 13.76
CA ILE A 62 -14.32 6.81 12.77
C ILE A 62 -13.37 6.26 11.69
N GLY A 63 -12.33 5.55 12.10
CA GLY A 63 -11.39 4.95 11.14
C GLY A 63 -12.03 3.91 10.23
N ALA A 64 -12.94 3.09 10.77
CA ALA A 64 -13.68 2.10 9.98
C ALA A 64 -14.67 2.77 9.02
N ALA A 65 -15.39 3.81 9.45
CA ALA A 65 -16.27 4.59 8.60
C ALA A 65 -15.49 5.23 7.44
N PHE A 66 -14.36 5.87 7.73
CA PHE A 66 -13.48 6.45 6.70
C PHE A 66 -13.06 5.44 5.63
N LEU A 67 -12.62 4.24 6.03
CA LEU A 67 -12.23 3.19 5.07
C LEU A 67 -13.41 2.64 4.29
N SER A 68 -14.60 2.61 4.88
CA SER A 68 -15.84 2.25 4.19
C SER A 68 -16.17 3.25 3.10
N ASP A 69 -16.13 4.54 3.43
CA ASP A 69 -16.43 5.63 2.50
C ASP A 69 -15.38 5.72 1.38
N LEU A 70 -14.12 5.37 1.68
CA LEU A 70 -13.02 5.32 0.71
C LEU A 70 -13.06 4.07 -0.19
N SER A 71 -13.95 3.12 0.09
CA SER A 71 -14.06 1.86 -0.67
C SER A 71 -14.21 2.05 -2.19
N PRO A 72 -14.97 3.03 -2.72
CA PRO A 72 -15.06 3.26 -4.16
C PRO A 72 -13.73 3.67 -4.81
N PHE A 73 -12.89 4.40 -4.08
CA PHE A 73 -11.54 4.73 -4.54
C PHE A 73 -10.65 3.50 -4.62
N ILE A 74 -10.66 2.64 -3.60
CA ILE A 74 -9.82 1.43 -3.52
C ILE A 74 -10.30 0.39 -4.54
N TRP A 75 -11.59 0.10 -4.56
CA TRP A 75 -12.21 -1.02 -5.28
C TRP A 75 -13.04 -0.52 -6.46
N ARG A 76 -12.37 -0.05 -7.52
CA ARG A 76 -13.06 0.41 -8.72
C ARG A 76 -13.83 -0.74 -9.39
N LYS A 77 -15.09 -0.47 -9.73
CA LYS A 77 -15.99 -1.46 -10.35
C LYS A 77 -15.60 -1.74 -11.80
N TYR A 78 -15.08 -0.74 -12.48
CA TYR A 78 -14.72 -0.83 -13.89
C TYR A 78 -13.22 -1.08 -14.03
N PHE A 79 -12.90 -1.81 -15.09
CA PHE A 79 -11.52 -2.18 -15.40
C PHE A 79 -10.70 -0.93 -15.75
N ASP A 80 -9.62 -0.74 -15.06
CA ASP A 80 -8.73 0.41 -15.23
C ASP A 80 -7.36 -0.07 -15.71
N PHE A 81 -7.20 -0.11 -17.03
CA PHE A 81 -5.93 -0.51 -17.67
C PHE A 81 -4.77 0.40 -17.28
N ALA A 82 -5.03 1.71 -17.08
CA ALA A 82 -4.00 2.65 -16.67
C ALA A 82 -3.47 2.31 -15.27
N ALA A 83 -4.34 1.97 -14.33
CA ALA A 83 -3.94 1.57 -12.99
C ALA A 83 -3.05 0.31 -13.01
N ILE A 84 -3.34 -0.65 -13.89
CA ILE A 84 -2.51 -1.85 -14.03
C ILE A 84 -1.14 -1.50 -14.63
N ALA A 85 -1.12 -0.65 -15.66
CA ALA A 85 0.12 -0.20 -16.28
C ALA A 85 1.01 0.54 -15.26
N ASP A 86 0.42 1.38 -14.41
CA ASP A 86 1.12 2.10 -13.34
C ASP A 86 1.70 1.14 -12.29
N ILE A 87 0.94 0.12 -11.87
CA ILE A 87 1.41 -0.90 -10.93
C ILE A 87 2.57 -1.70 -11.52
N HIS A 88 2.48 -2.08 -12.79
CA HIS A 88 3.56 -2.77 -13.48
C HIS A 88 4.80 -1.87 -13.69
N ALA A 89 4.60 -0.58 -13.97
CA ALA A 89 5.69 0.38 -14.07
C ALA A 89 6.44 0.52 -12.74
N MET A 90 5.71 0.61 -11.65
CA MET A 90 6.27 0.64 -10.29
C MET A 90 7.07 -0.63 -9.99
N LYS A 91 6.55 -1.82 -10.34
CA LYS A 91 7.29 -3.08 -10.20
C LYS A 91 8.61 -3.02 -10.97
N ARG A 92 8.59 -2.59 -12.23
CA ARG A 92 9.83 -2.46 -13.06
C ARG A 92 10.83 -1.50 -12.43
N GLN A 93 10.40 -0.37 -11.88
CA GLN A 93 11.30 0.58 -11.21
C GLN A 93 11.97 -0.03 -9.98
N ILE A 94 11.24 -0.78 -9.16
CA ILE A 94 11.80 -1.45 -7.98
C ILE A 94 12.87 -2.47 -8.41
N HIS A 95 12.63 -3.24 -9.46
CA HIS A 95 13.59 -4.23 -9.98
C HIS A 95 14.82 -3.57 -10.59
N ALA A 96 14.66 -2.49 -11.37
CA ALA A 96 15.76 -1.78 -12.03
C ALA A 96 16.76 -1.15 -11.05
N VAL A 97 16.27 -0.61 -9.93
CA VAL A 97 17.12 0.05 -8.92
C VAL A 97 18.02 -0.93 -8.18
N ARG A 98 17.71 -2.22 -8.14
CA ARG A 98 18.41 -3.19 -7.30
C ARG A 98 19.16 -4.31 -8.02
N GLY A 99 19.11 -4.37 -9.37
CA GLY A 99 19.99 -5.25 -10.18
C GLY A 99 19.89 -6.75 -9.89
N HIS A 100 18.74 -7.25 -9.38
CA HIS A 100 18.57 -8.64 -9.00
C HIS A 100 18.09 -9.50 -10.17
N GLU A 101 18.97 -9.77 -11.13
CA GLU A 101 18.61 -10.57 -12.32
C GLU A 101 18.77 -12.08 -12.10
N THR A 102 19.58 -12.52 -11.14
CA THR A 102 19.88 -13.94 -10.92
C THR A 102 19.22 -14.48 -9.66
N ILE A 103 18.63 -15.66 -9.77
CA ILE A 103 18.18 -16.43 -8.61
C ILE A 103 19.41 -17.10 -8.00
N ALA A 104 19.77 -16.73 -6.77
CA ALA A 104 20.88 -17.33 -6.03
C ALA A 104 20.35 -17.97 -4.75
N VAL A 105 20.88 -19.13 -4.37
CA VAL A 105 20.51 -19.79 -3.11
C VAL A 105 21.14 -19.07 -1.93
N ALA A 106 22.43 -18.75 -2.04
CA ALA A 106 23.14 -18.01 -1.01
C ALA A 106 23.15 -16.50 -1.34
N GLY A 107 22.81 -15.68 -0.33
CA GLY A 107 22.77 -14.22 -0.47
C GLY A 107 21.54 -13.67 -1.25
N HIS A 108 20.57 -14.53 -1.55
CA HIS A 108 19.34 -14.10 -2.21
C HIS A 108 18.49 -13.19 -1.32
N ASP A 109 18.05 -12.05 -1.86
CA ASP A 109 17.11 -11.17 -1.15
C ASP A 109 15.70 -11.77 -1.20
N ILE A 110 15.32 -12.46 -0.13
CA ILE A 110 14.02 -13.13 0.00
C ILE A 110 12.85 -12.13 -0.12
N LYS A 111 13.06 -10.87 0.24
CA LYS A 111 12.01 -9.85 0.19
C LYS A 111 11.85 -9.26 -1.20
N LEU A 112 12.93 -8.88 -1.85
CA LEU A 112 12.91 -8.06 -3.06
C LEU A 112 13.49 -8.79 -4.28
N GLY A 113 14.18 -9.90 -4.08
CA GLY A 113 14.72 -10.71 -5.15
C GLY A 113 13.62 -11.40 -5.96
N ARG A 114 14.00 -11.95 -7.10
CA ARG A 114 13.10 -12.65 -8.01
C ARG A 114 12.46 -13.87 -7.31
N GLY A 115 11.14 -14.00 -7.38
CA GLY A 115 10.39 -15.01 -6.63
C GLY A 115 10.19 -14.69 -5.14
N GLY A 116 10.64 -13.52 -4.68
CA GLY A 116 10.55 -13.11 -3.27
C GLY A 116 9.16 -12.66 -2.84
N ILE A 117 9.04 -12.39 -1.54
CA ILE A 117 7.78 -12.00 -0.88
C ILE A 117 7.08 -10.85 -1.60
N ARG A 118 7.84 -9.85 -2.08
CA ARG A 118 7.28 -8.67 -2.75
C ARG A 118 6.62 -9.03 -4.09
N GLU A 119 7.13 -10.00 -4.82
CA GLU A 119 6.50 -10.44 -6.08
C GLU A 119 5.16 -11.14 -5.82
N ILE A 120 5.10 -11.97 -4.80
CA ILE A 120 3.87 -12.65 -4.38
C ILE A 120 2.82 -11.61 -3.96
N GLU A 121 3.21 -10.65 -3.12
CA GLU A 121 2.33 -9.54 -2.71
C GLU A 121 1.83 -8.73 -3.91
N PHE A 122 2.71 -8.38 -4.84
CA PHE A 122 2.34 -7.65 -6.06
C PHE A 122 1.35 -8.41 -6.92
N PHE A 123 1.56 -9.69 -7.11
CA PHE A 123 0.64 -10.53 -7.86
C PHE A 123 -0.76 -10.50 -7.24
N VAL A 124 -0.85 -10.78 -5.94
CA VAL A 124 -2.14 -10.80 -5.22
C VAL A 124 -2.81 -9.43 -5.25
N GLN A 125 -2.09 -8.36 -4.93
CA GLN A 125 -2.63 -7.00 -4.94
C GLN A 125 -3.12 -6.57 -6.32
N THR A 126 -2.42 -6.97 -7.38
CA THR A 126 -2.87 -6.71 -8.75
C THR A 126 -4.21 -7.41 -9.03
N GLN A 127 -4.35 -8.69 -8.66
CA GLN A 127 -5.61 -9.42 -8.79
C GLN A 127 -6.73 -8.77 -7.97
N GLN A 128 -6.43 -8.34 -6.76
CA GLN A 128 -7.37 -7.66 -5.89
C GLN A 128 -7.86 -6.32 -6.49
N LEU A 129 -6.96 -5.51 -7.04
CA LEU A 129 -7.32 -4.23 -7.67
C LEU A 129 -8.12 -4.40 -8.95
N VAL A 130 -7.83 -5.45 -9.73
CA VAL A 130 -8.52 -5.75 -10.99
C VAL A 130 -9.93 -6.29 -10.74
N PHE A 131 -10.06 -7.23 -9.83
CA PHE A 131 -11.30 -7.99 -9.65
C PHE A 131 -12.08 -7.63 -8.40
N GLY A 132 -11.44 -7.04 -7.38
CA GLY A 132 -12.05 -6.75 -6.08
C GLY A 132 -13.24 -5.79 -6.14
N GLY A 133 -13.32 -4.94 -7.16
CA GLY A 133 -14.49 -4.10 -7.40
C GLY A 133 -15.77 -4.88 -7.66
N ARG A 134 -15.65 -6.06 -8.29
CA ARG A 134 -16.76 -6.96 -8.65
C ARG A 134 -16.86 -8.19 -7.75
N ARG A 135 -15.75 -8.63 -7.18
CA ARG A 135 -15.65 -9.83 -6.34
C ARG A 135 -15.19 -9.46 -4.94
N THR A 136 -16.13 -9.23 -4.05
CA THR A 136 -15.84 -8.82 -2.67
C THR A 136 -15.02 -9.86 -1.89
N ALA A 137 -15.13 -11.13 -2.24
CA ALA A 137 -14.32 -12.21 -1.65
C ALA A 137 -12.80 -11.99 -1.81
N LEU A 138 -12.36 -11.21 -2.83
CA LEU A 138 -10.95 -10.89 -3.04
C LEU A 138 -10.45 -9.69 -2.24
N ARG A 139 -11.29 -9.06 -1.42
CA ARG A 139 -10.92 -7.88 -0.62
C ARG A 139 -10.24 -8.23 0.71
N GLY A 140 -9.74 -9.45 0.85
CA GLY A 140 -8.98 -9.88 2.02
C GLY A 140 -7.71 -9.04 2.23
N ARG A 141 -7.35 -8.78 3.49
CA ARG A 141 -6.12 -8.04 3.82
C ARG A 141 -4.89 -8.93 3.86
N ARG A 142 -5.07 -10.23 4.03
CA ARG A 142 -3.97 -11.18 4.05
C ARG A 142 -3.65 -11.63 2.63
N THR A 143 -2.36 -11.81 2.36
CA THR A 143 -1.88 -12.17 1.03
C THR A 143 -2.17 -13.65 0.67
N LEU A 144 -2.25 -14.51 1.67
CA LEU A 144 -2.36 -15.96 1.51
C LEU A 144 -3.72 -16.54 1.91
N ASP A 145 -4.79 -15.71 1.99
CA ASP A 145 -6.14 -16.16 2.29
C ASP A 145 -6.93 -16.54 1.02
#